data_8c4cfa199858fb04d1b25f0f18109de2
#
_entry.id   8c4cfa199858fb04d1b25f0f18109de2
#
_cell.length_a   1.000
_cell.length_b   1.000
_cell.length_c   1.000
_cell.angle_alpha   90.00
_cell.angle_beta   90.00
_cell.angle_gamma   90.00
#
_symmetry.space_group_name_H-M   'P 1'
#
loop_
_entity.id
_entity.type
_entity.pdbx_description
1 polymer ?
#
loop_
_entity_poly.entity_id
_entity_poly.type
_entity_poly.pdbx_seq_one_letter_code
_entity_poly.pdbx_strand_id
1 'polypeptide(L)'
;MNYPNLKTVTIKGVLSKISNSAFEGCKQIKSITATGAVNAAGKKVLQLGECAFKDCTGLESVEFTGSLAVSKNAFEGCTNLGSVKVKESDMALLGNYAFLNCTKLTEADIPGKLLIQEGAFFECTSLKKFDFSNVSSIGKIAFYHCSSLESIVLPENVTAIGNSAFQGCNGVTSLNIPGTVKSIGEEAFCSCEKLKELVVNEGVSSIGKQAFAGCKSLETITLHKS
;
A
#
# COMPACT_ATOMS: atom_id res chain seq x y z
N MET A 1 -21.75 -3.63 15.28
CA MET A 1 -22.03 -4.90 16.01
C MET A 1 -20.68 -5.49 16.36
N ASN A 2 -20.48 -6.02 17.55
CA ASN A 2 -19.23 -6.64 17.94
C ASN A 2 -19.43 -8.16 17.98
N TYR A 3 -18.60 -8.93 17.30
CA TYR A 3 -18.64 -10.40 17.30
C TYR A 3 -17.46 -10.93 18.15
N PRO A 4 -17.58 -10.97 19.49
CA PRO A 4 -16.43 -11.19 20.38
C PRO A 4 -15.76 -12.54 20.23
N ASN A 5 -16.44 -13.54 19.64
CA ASN A 5 -15.93 -14.90 19.48
C ASN A 5 -15.66 -15.29 18.03
N LEU A 6 -15.84 -14.36 17.07
CA LEU A 6 -15.63 -14.63 15.64
C LEU A 6 -14.14 -14.75 15.32
N LYS A 7 -13.70 -15.93 14.89
CA LYS A 7 -12.28 -16.23 14.62
C LYS A 7 -11.93 -16.23 13.13
N THR A 8 -12.87 -16.56 12.27
CA THR A 8 -12.60 -16.69 10.83
C THR A 8 -13.77 -16.16 10.03
N VAL A 9 -13.47 -15.44 8.96
CA VAL A 9 -14.44 -15.00 7.95
C VAL A 9 -14.10 -15.68 6.64
N THR A 10 -15.01 -16.54 6.15
CA THR A 10 -14.86 -17.22 4.86
C THR A 10 -15.99 -16.82 3.95
N ILE A 11 -15.67 -16.26 2.79
CA ILE A 11 -16.61 -15.85 1.76
C ILE A 11 -16.50 -16.81 0.60
N LYS A 12 -17.60 -17.52 0.30
CA LYS A 12 -17.71 -18.44 -0.82
C LYS A 12 -18.86 -18.02 -1.71
N GLY A 13 -18.65 -18.02 -3.03
CA GLY A 13 -19.71 -17.72 -3.99
C GLY A 13 -19.88 -16.23 -4.31
N VAL A 14 -21.11 -15.74 -4.50
CA VAL A 14 -21.46 -14.50 -5.22
C VAL A 14 -21.42 -13.23 -4.34
N LEU A 15 -20.70 -13.18 -3.24
CA LEU A 15 -20.61 -11.95 -2.45
C LEU A 15 -19.69 -10.95 -3.14
N SER A 16 -20.28 -9.84 -3.60
CA SER A 16 -19.52 -8.75 -4.26
C SER A 16 -19.14 -7.61 -3.33
N LYS A 17 -19.72 -7.55 -2.12
CA LYS A 17 -19.49 -6.45 -1.18
C LYS A 17 -19.58 -6.88 0.27
N ILE A 18 -18.63 -6.40 1.09
CA ILE A 18 -18.72 -6.31 2.54
C ILE A 18 -19.07 -4.86 2.88
N SER A 19 -20.12 -4.65 3.68
CA SER A 19 -20.60 -3.31 4.03
C SER A 19 -19.64 -2.55 4.94
N ASN A 20 -19.85 -1.24 5.07
CA ASN A 20 -19.07 -0.39 5.97
C ASN A 20 -19.18 -0.91 7.42
N SER A 21 -18.06 -0.89 8.13
CA SER A 21 -17.92 -1.31 9.54
C SER A 21 -18.44 -2.72 9.87
N ALA A 22 -18.62 -3.59 8.88
CA ALA A 22 -19.27 -4.91 9.07
C ALA A 22 -18.60 -5.77 10.15
N PHE A 23 -17.28 -5.68 10.28
CA PHE A 23 -16.47 -6.43 11.24
C PHE A 23 -15.55 -5.51 12.06
N GLU A 24 -15.85 -4.22 12.12
CA GLU A 24 -15.06 -3.25 12.91
C GLU A 24 -14.92 -3.70 14.36
N GLY A 25 -13.69 -3.68 14.89
CA GLY A 25 -13.38 -4.05 16.26
C GLY A 25 -13.51 -5.54 16.58
N CYS A 26 -13.64 -6.42 15.59
CA CYS A 26 -13.70 -7.87 15.81
C CYS A 26 -12.29 -8.43 16.09
N LYS A 27 -11.83 -8.25 17.33
CA LYS A 27 -10.44 -8.52 17.77
C LYS A 27 -10.04 -9.99 17.76
N GLN A 28 -10.99 -10.92 17.65
CA GLN A 28 -10.70 -12.37 17.65
C GLN A 28 -10.55 -12.94 16.23
N ILE A 29 -10.89 -12.18 15.18
CA ILE A 29 -10.70 -12.65 13.79
C ILE A 29 -9.20 -12.85 13.56
N LYS A 30 -8.84 -14.04 13.10
CA LYS A 30 -7.46 -14.45 12.75
C LYS A 30 -7.20 -14.43 11.26
N SER A 31 -8.20 -14.79 10.47
CA SER A 31 -8.05 -14.86 9.02
C SER A 31 -9.34 -14.51 8.29
N ILE A 32 -9.15 -13.94 7.11
CA ILE A 32 -10.23 -13.66 6.14
C ILE A 32 -9.83 -14.32 4.83
N THR A 33 -10.74 -15.10 4.27
CA THR A 33 -10.56 -15.73 2.96
C THR A 33 -11.78 -15.44 2.10
N ALA A 34 -11.59 -14.91 0.90
CA ALA A 34 -12.65 -14.72 -0.09
C ALA A 34 -12.23 -15.34 -1.42
N THR A 35 -12.80 -16.51 -1.74
CA THR A 35 -12.53 -17.24 -2.97
C THR A 35 -13.79 -17.35 -3.81
N GLY A 36 -13.68 -16.97 -5.10
CA GLY A 36 -14.81 -17.11 -6.04
C GLY A 36 -15.89 -16.02 -5.91
N ALA A 37 -15.63 -14.92 -5.18
CA ALA A 37 -16.52 -13.77 -5.16
C ALA A 37 -16.67 -13.21 -6.59
N VAL A 38 -17.89 -13.17 -7.11
CA VAL A 38 -18.19 -12.62 -8.43
C VAL A 38 -19.32 -11.59 -8.32
N ASN A 39 -19.26 -10.53 -9.12
CA ASN A 39 -20.40 -9.61 -9.25
C ASN A 39 -21.51 -10.19 -10.11
N ALA A 40 -22.63 -9.45 -10.25
CA ALA A 40 -23.77 -9.88 -11.05
C ALA A 40 -23.46 -10.13 -12.56
N ALA A 41 -22.33 -9.62 -13.07
CA ALA A 41 -21.83 -9.84 -14.43
C ALA A 41 -20.84 -11.03 -14.50
N GLY A 42 -20.70 -11.83 -13.45
CA GLY A 42 -19.78 -12.98 -13.41
C GLY A 42 -18.31 -12.62 -13.24
N LYS A 43 -17.96 -11.33 -13.06
CA LYS A 43 -16.59 -10.90 -12.83
C LYS A 43 -16.22 -11.06 -11.35
N LYS A 44 -15.04 -11.58 -11.09
CA LYS A 44 -14.49 -11.71 -9.73
C LYS A 44 -14.06 -10.32 -9.22
N VAL A 45 -14.96 -9.63 -8.54
CA VAL A 45 -14.70 -8.32 -7.91
C VAL A 45 -15.29 -8.30 -6.51
N LEU A 46 -14.45 -8.02 -5.52
CA LEU A 46 -14.87 -7.84 -4.14
C LEU A 46 -14.65 -6.39 -3.70
N GLN A 47 -15.68 -5.77 -3.16
CA GLN A 47 -15.60 -4.46 -2.53
C GLN A 47 -15.62 -4.61 -1.00
N LEU A 48 -14.61 -4.09 -0.35
CA LEU A 48 -14.58 -3.92 1.12
C LEU A 48 -15.00 -2.50 1.45
N GLY A 49 -16.04 -2.37 2.25
CA GLY A 49 -16.59 -1.07 2.68
C GLY A 49 -15.64 -0.30 3.62
N GLU A 50 -15.96 0.95 3.89
CA GLU A 50 -15.20 1.77 4.84
C GLU A 50 -15.17 1.13 6.21
N CYS A 51 -14.01 1.12 6.86
CA CYS A 51 -13.79 0.54 8.18
C CYS A 51 -14.23 -0.92 8.32
N ALA A 52 -14.38 -1.68 7.20
CA ALA A 52 -15.00 -3.02 7.25
C ALA A 52 -14.34 -3.97 8.25
N PHE A 53 -13.02 -3.87 8.43
CA PHE A 53 -12.21 -4.66 9.37
C PHE A 53 -11.31 -3.77 10.24
N LYS A 54 -11.67 -2.48 10.39
CA LYS A 54 -10.91 -1.57 11.23
C LYS A 54 -10.78 -2.12 12.65
N ASP A 55 -9.58 -1.98 13.25
CA ASP A 55 -9.26 -2.44 14.60
C ASP A 55 -9.48 -3.95 14.85
N CYS A 56 -9.46 -4.77 13.79
CA CYS A 56 -9.38 -6.22 13.92
C CYS A 56 -7.95 -6.61 14.35
N THR A 57 -7.57 -6.27 15.58
CA THR A 57 -6.19 -6.40 16.08
C THR A 57 -5.69 -7.85 16.15
N GLY A 58 -6.58 -8.84 16.13
CA GLY A 58 -6.22 -10.25 16.07
C GLY A 58 -5.93 -10.80 14.66
N LEU A 59 -6.27 -10.02 13.59
CA LEU A 59 -6.18 -10.48 12.21
C LEU A 59 -4.70 -10.68 11.81
N GLU A 60 -4.38 -11.89 11.35
CA GLU A 60 -3.02 -12.31 11.00
C GLU A 60 -2.79 -12.37 9.49
N SER A 61 -3.83 -12.75 8.73
CA SER A 61 -3.72 -12.87 7.27
C SER A 61 -5.04 -12.65 6.55
N VAL A 62 -4.95 -12.14 5.32
CA VAL A 62 -6.08 -12.05 4.40
C VAL A 62 -5.70 -12.65 3.04
N GLU A 63 -6.63 -13.41 2.44
CA GLU A 63 -6.47 -13.97 1.10
C GLU A 63 -7.73 -13.74 0.27
N PHE A 64 -7.57 -13.08 -0.87
CA PHE A 64 -8.64 -12.75 -1.81
C PHE A 64 -8.36 -13.34 -3.19
N THR A 65 -9.41 -13.62 -3.97
CA THR A 65 -9.28 -14.03 -5.37
C THR A 65 -10.14 -13.14 -6.25
N GLY A 66 -9.54 -12.54 -7.27
CA GLY A 66 -10.18 -11.60 -8.19
C GLY A 66 -9.84 -10.15 -7.87
N SER A 67 -10.41 -9.24 -8.66
CA SER A 67 -10.19 -7.80 -8.48
C SER A 67 -10.74 -7.30 -7.15
N LEU A 68 -10.04 -6.33 -6.55
CA LEU A 68 -10.31 -5.90 -5.18
C LEU A 68 -10.45 -4.37 -5.10
N ALA A 69 -11.50 -3.91 -4.45
CA ALA A 69 -11.64 -2.51 -4.04
C ALA A 69 -11.67 -2.43 -2.52
N VAL A 70 -10.59 -1.93 -1.93
CA VAL A 70 -10.47 -1.71 -0.49
C VAL A 70 -10.82 -0.24 -0.22
N SER A 71 -11.92 0.01 0.48
CA SER A 71 -12.34 1.38 0.80
C SER A 71 -11.52 1.98 1.94
N LYS A 72 -11.80 3.26 2.25
CA LYS A 72 -11.13 4.02 3.30
C LYS A 72 -11.10 3.26 4.62
N ASN A 73 -9.93 3.22 5.27
CA ASN A 73 -9.71 2.67 6.62
C ASN A 73 -10.11 1.18 6.77
N ALA A 74 -10.26 0.42 5.68
CA ALA A 74 -10.86 -0.92 5.75
C ALA A 74 -10.09 -1.90 6.65
N PHE A 75 -8.77 -1.80 6.76
CA PHE A 75 -7.90 -2.58 7.65
C PHE A 75 -7.09 -1.70 8.61
N GLU A 76 -7.50 -0.44 8.82
CA GLU A 76 -6.84 0.44 9.78
C GLU A 76 -6.71 -0.25 11.15
N GLY A 77 -5.53 -0.18 11.77
CA GLY A 77 -5.31 -0.73 13.10
C GLY A 77 -5.29 -2.25 13.20
N CYS A 78 -5.23 -2.99 12.07
CA CYS A 78 -5.01 -4.43 12.07
C CYS A 78 -3.54 -4.74 12.41
N THR A 79 -3.13 -4.46 13.65
CA THR A 79 -1.74 -4.44 14.10
C THR A 79 -1.02 -5.79 14.03
N ASN A 80 -1.75 -6.91 14.00
CA ASN A 80 -1.18 -8.26 13.83
C ASN A 80 -1.21 -8.76 12.38
N LEU A 81 -1.78 -8.01 11.43
CA LEU A 81 -1.84 -8.41 10.02
C LEU A 81 -0.43 -8.55 9.46
N GLY A 82 -0.01 -9.78 9.18
CA GLY A 82 1.32 -10.12 8.68
C GLY A 82 1.40 -10.19 7.15
N SER A 83 0.32 -10.60 6.49
CA SER A 83 0.31 -10.74 5.04
C SER A 83 -1.05 -10.45 4.41
N VAL A 84 -0.99 -9.87 3.21
CA VAL A 84 -2.12 -9.66 2.30
C VAL A 84 -1.80 -10.39 1.01
N LYS A 85 -2.67 -11.31 0.58
CA LYS A 85 -2.54 -12.04 -0.69
C LYS A 85 -3.78 -11.87 -1.54
N VAL A 86 -3.57 -11.45 -2.79
CA VAL A 86 -4.62 -11.38 -3.80
C VAL A 86 -4.20 -12.26 -4.96
N LYS A 87 -5.09 -13.10 -5.46
CA LYS A 87 -4.85 -13.99 -6.59
C LYS A 87 -5.77 -13.61 -7.75
N GLU A 88 -5.30 -13.81 -8.97
CA GLU A 88 -6.12 -13.60 -10.19
C GLU A 88 -6.76 -12.20 -10.27
N SER A 89 -6.03 -11.15 -9.86
CA SER A 89 -6.53 -9.78 -9.90
C SER A 89 -6.14 -9.09 -11.20
N ASP A 90 -7.11 -8.50 -11.88
CA ASP A 90 -6.87 -7.60 -13.01
C ASP A 90 -6.58 -6.18 -12.52
N MET A 91 -7.23 -5.79 -11.42
CA MET A 91 -7.10 -4.46 -10.83
C MET A 91 -7.38 -4.48 -9.32
N ALA A 92 -6.59 -3.71 -8.58
CA ALA A 92 -6.89 -3.39 -7.20
C ALA A 92 -6.83 -1.88 -6.94
N LEU A 93 -7.81 -1.41 -6.15
CA LEU A 93 -7.85 -0.05 -5.61
C LEU A 93 -7.66 -0.14 -4.10
N LEU A 94 -6.60 0.49 -3.59
CA LEU A 94 -6.39 0.67 -2.16
C LEU A 94 -6.77 2.09 -1.79
N GLY A 95 -7.89 2.22 -1.10
CA GLY A 95 -8.45 3.49 -0.66
C GLY A 95 -7.62 4.18 0.41
N ASN A 96 -8.02 5.40 0.75
CA ASN A 96 -7.32 6.21 1.74
C ASN A 96 -7.18 5.45 3.06
N TYR A 97 -5.95 5.39 3.59
CA TYR A 97 -5.64 4.76 4.88
C TYR A 97 -6.06 3.29 4.99
N ALA A 98 -6.13 2.57 3.87
CA ALA A 98 -6.66 1.20 3.81
C ALA A 98 -5.98 0.24 4.80
N PHE A 99 -4.65 0.35 4.98
CA PHE A 99 -3.82 -0.45 5.89
C PHE A 99 -3.06 0.41 6.90
N LEU A 100 -3.60 1.59 7.26
CA LEU A 100 -3.02 2.47 8.27
C LEU A 100 -2.71 1.68 9.55
N ASN A 101 -1.47 1.80 10.08
CA ASN A 101 -1.03 1.13 11.30
C ASN A 101 -1.11 -0.41 11.27
N CYS A 102 -0.99 -1.05 10.10
CA CYS A 102 -0.76 -2.49 10.02
C CYS A 102 0.73 -2.77 10.32
N THR A 103 1.15 -2.56 11.57
CA THR A 103 2.57 -2.51 11.96
C THR A 103 3.33 -3.82 11.80
N LYS A 104 2.64 -4.98 11.75
CA LYS A 104 3.25 -6.28 11.47
C LYS A 104 3.18 -6.74 10.02
N LEU A 105 2.59 -5.92 9.13
CA LEU A 105 2.50 -6.28 7.71
C LEU A 105 3.90 -6.33 7.10
N THR A 106 4.32 -7.53 6.67
CA THR A 106 5.64 -7.75 6.08
C THR A 106 5.61 -7.79 4.55
N GLU A 107 4.49 -8.22 3.98
CA GLU A 107 4.30 -8.32 2.53
C GLU A 107 2.83 -8.06 2.13
N ALA A 108 2.65 -7.43 0.98
CA ALA A 108 1.36 -7.27 0.32
C ALA A 108 1.53 -7.69 -1.14
N ASP A 109 1.07 -8.90 -1.46
CA ASP A 109 1.11 -9.48 -2.80
C ASP A 109 -0.23 -9.21 -3.49
N ILE A 110 -0.26 -8.18 -4.34
CA ILE A 110 -1.46 -7.66 -4.98
C ILE A 110 -1.18 -7.46 -6.48
N PRO A 111 -1.34 -8.52 -7.29
CA PRO A 111 -1.10 -8.44 -8.74
C PRO A 111 -2.17 -7.61 -9.47
N GLY A 112 -1.92 -7.33 -10.75
CA GLY A 112 -2.79 -6.53 -11.60
C GLY A 112 -2.57 -5.02 -11.41
N LYS A 113 -3.27 -4.21 -12.21
CA LYS A 113 -3.17 -2.74 -12.13
C LYS A 113 -3.50 -2.25 -10.73
N LEU A 114 -2.57 -1.54 -10.09
CA LEU A 114 -2.71 -1.12 -8.70
C LEU A 114 -2.76 0.41 -8.56
N LEU A 115 -3.82 0.87 -7.93
CA LEU A 115 -4.05 2.26 -7.56
C LEU A 115 -3.92 2.40 -6.05
N ILE A 116 -2.94 3.18 -5.59
CA ILE A 116 -2.64 3.38 -4.17
C ILE A 116 -3.01 4.83 -3.81
N GLN A 117 -4.05 4.98 -2.98
CA GLN A 117 -4.53 6.28 -2.54
C GLN A 117 -3.77 6.81 -1.31
N GLU A 118 -4.22 7.95 -0.78
CA GLU A 118 -3.59 8.63 0.35
C GLU A 118 -3.43 7.70 1.55
N GLY A 119 -2.21 7.63 2.09
CA GLY A 119 -1.90 6.91 3.32
C GLY A 119 -2.18 5.42 3.33
N ALA A 120 -2.34 4.78 2.16
CA ALA A 120 -2.80 3.39 2.10
C ALA A 120 -1.98 2.42 2.94
N PHE A 121 -0.66 2.63 3.07
CA PHE A 121 0.26 1.85 3.92
C PHE A 121 0.96 2.72 4.98
N PHE A 122 0.29 3.79 5.43
CA PHE A 122 0.84 4.69 6.45
C PHE A 122 1.20 3.91 7.72
N GLU A 123 2.45 4.04 8.21
CA GLU A 123 2.97 3.34 9.42
C GLU A 123 2.93 1.80 9.31
N CYS A 124 3.04 1.23 8.12
CA CYS A 124 3.30 -0.20 7.94
C CYS A 124 4.80 -0.48 8.19
N THR A 125 5.24 -0.30 9.43
CA THR A 125 6.66 -0.24 9.81
C THR A 125 7.45 -1.52 9.55
N SER A 126 6.79 -2.67 9.45
CA SER A 126 7.41 -3.98 9.14
C SER A 126 7.39 -4.33 7.66
N LEU A 127 6.79 -3.51 6.77
CA LEU A 127 6.69 -3.81 5.34
C LEU A 127 8.08 -3.79 4.72
N LYS A 128 8.58 -4.98 4.33
CA LYS A 128 9.94 -5.15 3.79
C LYS A 128 9.98 -5.12 2.27
N LYS A 129 9.01 -5.79 1.65
CA LYS A 129 8.92 -5.94 0.20
C LYS A 129 7.57 -5.53 -0.31
N PHE A 130 7.57 -4.80 -1.40
CA PHE A 130 6.37 -4.42 -2.13
C PHE A 130 6.67 -4.44 -3.63
N ASP A 131 5.81 -5.10 -4.41
CA ASP A 131 5.94 -5.11 -5.86
C ASP A 131 5.28 -3.87 -6.46
N PHE A 132 6.11 -2.97 -6.97
CA PHE A 132 5.66 -1.75 -7.63
C PHE A 132 5.36 -1.93 -9.13
N SER A 133 5.67 -3.08 -9.73
CA SER A 133 5.66 -3.28 -11.20
C SER A 133 4.32 -2.89 -11.87
N ASN A 134 3.22 -3.07 -11.18
CA ASN A 134 1.87 -2.79 -11.66
C ASN A 134 1.22 -1.55 -11.04
N VAL A 135 1.98 -0.78 -10.22
CA VAL A 135 1.50 0.45 -9.61
C VAL A 135 1.35 1.52 -10.68
N SER A 136 0.20 2.17 -10.74
CA SER A 136 -0.09 3.25 -11.69
C SER A 136 -0.29 4.61 -11.01
N SER A 137 -0.45 4.63 -9.68
CA SER A 137 -0.61 5.85 -8.91
C SER A 137 -0.13 5.64 -7.48
N ILE A 138 0.66 6.59 -6.96
CA ILE A 138 1.17 6.62 -5.58
C ILE A 138 0.67 7.91 -4.94
N GLY A 139 -0.29 7.78 -4.02
CA GLY A 139 -0.92 8.90 -3.33
C GLY A 139 -0.01 9.58 -2.31
N LYS A 140 -0.47 10.72 -1.78
CA LYS A 140 0.17 11.43 -0.67
C LYS A 140 0.32 10.48 0.52
N ILE A 141 1.47 10.53 1.22
CA ILE A 141 1.79 9.72 2.41
C ILE A 141 1.54 8.21 2.27
N ALA A 142 1.49 7.68 1.03
CA ALA A 142 1.05 6.30 0.77
C ALA A 142 1.87 5.23 1.50
N PHE A 143 3.19 5.42 1.63
CA PHE A 143 4.14 4.54 2.34
C PHE A 143 4.89 5.31 3.44
N TYR A 144 4.22 6.32 4.04
CA TYR A 144 4.81 7.11 5.12
C TYR A 144 5.25 6.21 6.27
N HIS A 145 6.51 6.32 6.69
CA HIS A 145 7.14 5.51 7.74
C HIS A 145 7.06 3.97 7.51
N CYS A 146 7.04 3.50 6.26
CA CYS A 146 7.35 2.10 5.96
C CYS A 146 8.85 1.85 6.17
N SER A 147 9.30 1.96 7.43
CA SER A 147 10.72 2.06 7.79
C SER A 147 11.55 0.81 7.48
N SER A 148 10.91 -0.34 7.30
CA SER A 148 11.57 -1.60 6.90
C SER A 148 11.61 -1.82 5.39
N LEU A 149 11.01 -0.94 4.56
CA LEU A 149 10.99 -1.13 3.10
C LEU A 149 12.40 -1.09 2.54
N GLU A 150 12.83 -2.21 1.94
CA GLU A 150 14.22 -2.43 1.52
C GLU A 150 14.53 -1.81 0.15
N SER A 151 13.53 -1.73 -0.73
CA SER A 151 13.70 -1.19 -2.08
C SER A 151 12.42 -0.57 -2.63
N ILE A 152 12.59 0.42 -3.51
CA ILE A 152 11.53 1.07 -4.28
C ILE A 152 11.93 0.99 -5.75
N VAL A 153 11.27 0.14 -6.51
CA VAL A 153 11.48 0.00 -7.98
C VAL A 153 10.26 0.57 -8.68
N LEU A 154 10.34 1.83 -9.07
CA LEU A 154 9.23 2.55 -9.71
C LEU A 154 9.07 2.10 -11.17
N PRO A 155 7.86 1.72 -11.60
CA PRO A 155 7.61 1.33 -12.98
C PRO A 155 7.41 2.56 -13.89
N GLU A 156 7.54 2.34 -15.21
CA GLU A 156 7.42 3.40 -16.23
C GLU A 156 6.01 4.00 -16.38
N ASN A 157 5.00 3.42 -15.76
CA ASN A 157 3.63 3.95 -15.79
C ASN A 157 3.29 4.89 -14.63
N VAL A 158 4.20 5.08 -13.67
CA VAL A 158 4.06 6.10 -12.63
C VAL A 158 4.51 7.46 -13.17
N THR A 159 3.61 8.44 -13.14
CA THR A 159 3.87 9.79 -13.66
C THR A 159 4.08 10.85 -12.57
N ALA A 160 3.72 10.56 -11.34
CA ALA A 160 3.90 11.46 -10.20
C ALA A 160 4.04 10.66 -8.90
N ILE A 161 4.80 11.22 -7.96
CA ILE A 161 4.95 10.73 -6.59
C ILE A 161 4.32 11.74 -5.65
N GLY A 162 3.37 11.31 -4.83
CA GLY A 162 2.64 12.19 -3.90
C GLY A 162 3.53 12.80 -2.81
N ASN A 163 3.04 13.87 -2.17
CA ASN A 163 3.74 14.51 -1.05
C ASN A 163 3.96 13.51 0.09
N SER A 164 5.16 13.50 0.66
CA SER A 164 5.59 12.60 1.75
C SER A 164 5.34 11.10 1.47
N ALA A 165 5.18 10.69 0.20
CA ALA A 165 4.75 9.34 -0.15
C ALA A 165 5.63 8.23 0.42
N PHE A 166 6.94 8.47 0.53
CA PHE A 166 7.94 7.53 1.08
C PHE A 166 8.75 8.15 2.21
N GLN A 167 8.23 9.19 2.86
CA GLN A 167 8.91 9.81 4.00
C GLN A 167 9.18 8.77 5.09
N GLY A 168 10.43 8.73 5.59
CA GLY A 168 10.82 7.79 6.65
C GLY A 168 10.97 6.34 6.21
N CYS A 169 11.08 6.06 4.91
CA CYS A 169 11.41 4.71 4.40
C CYS A 169 12.90 4.42 4.61
N ASN A 170 13.27 4.14 5.86
CA ASN A 170 14.68 4.06 6.30
C ASN A 170 15.42 2.80 5.83
N GLY A 171 14.74 1.82 5.24
CA GLY A 171 15.37 0.61 4.70
C GLY A 171 15.97 0.80 3.31
N VAL A 172 15.55 1.82 2.56
CA VAL A 172 15.93 2.06 1.16
C VAL A 172 17.37 2.60 1.09
N THR A 173 18.23 1.92 0.30
CA THR A 173 19.65 2.30 0.16
C THR A 173 19.99 2.94 -1.19
N SER A 174 19.21 2.66 -2.22
CA SER A 174 19.35 3.26 -3.55
C SER A 174 17.98 3.54 -4.16
N LEU A 175 17.91 4.58 -4.98
CA LEU A 175 16.67 5.00 -5.63
C LEU A 175 16.95 5.46 -7.06
N ASN A 176 16.20 4.90 -8.00
CA ASN A 176 16.19 5.33 -9.39
C ASN A 176 14.78 5.85 -9.73
N ILE A 177 14.67 7.13 -10.06
CA ILE A 177 13.41 7.77 -10.46
C ILE A 177 13.35 7.75 -11.99
N PRO A 178 12.41 7.00 -12.60
CA PRO A 178 12.27 6.95 -14.05
C PRO A 178 11.80 8.28 -14.65
N GLY A 179 12.19 8.56 -15.89
CA GLY A 179 11.85 9.81 -16.58
C GLY A 179 10.37 10.01 -16.91
N THR A 180 9.56 8.99 -16.71
CA THR A 180 8.09 9.07 -16.77
C THR A 180 7.50 9.83 -15.60
N VAL A 181 8.16 9.83 -14.45
CA VAL A 181 7.79 10.62 -13.26
C VAL A 181 8.03 12.10 -13.55
N LYS A 182 6.98 12.88 -13.78
CA LYS A 182 7.06 14.31 -14.07
C LYS A 182 7.26 15.16 -12.82
N SER A 183 6.71 14.71 -11.68
CA SER A 183 6.80 15.44 -10.43
C SER A 183 7.07 14.53 -9.24
N ILE A 184 8.00 14.97 -8.40
CA ILE A 184 8.27 14.40 -7.08
C ILE A 184 7.67 15.37 -6.05
N GLY A 185 6.78 14.87 -5.20
CA GLY A 185 6.05 15.69 -4.22
C GLY A 185 6.94 16.30 -3.13
N GLU A 186 6.39 17.26 -2.38
CA GLU A 186 7.03 17.81 -1.20
C GLU A 186 7.31 16.69 -0.19
N GLU A 187 8.53 16.67 0.38
CA GLU A 187 8.98 15.67 1.37
C GLU A 187 8.87 14.21 0.93
N ALA A 188 8.72 13.93 -0.37
CA ALA A 188 8.38 12.59 -0.87
C ALA A 188 9.30 11.48 -0.36
N PHE A 189 10.58 11.74 -0.18
CA PHE A 189 11.60 10.83 0.36
C PHE A 189 12.35 11.44 1.55
N CYS A 190 11.72 12.40 2.24
CA CYS A 190 12.32 13.02 3.42
C CYS A 190 12.64 11.95 4.47
N SER A 191 13.78 12.08 5.13
CA SER A 191 14.23 11.13 6.17
C SER A 191 14.38 9.67 5.72
N CYS A 192 14.66 9.42 4.44
CA CYS A 192 15.16 8.12 3.99
C CYS A 192 16.64 8.00 4.41
N GLU A 193 16.89 7.78 5.71
CA GLU A 193 18.20 7.98 6.32
C GLU A 193 19.32 7.10 5.77
N LYS A 194 19.00 5.91 5.23
CA LYS A 194 19.97 4.97 4.64
C LYS A 194 20.17 5.13 3.13
N LEU A 195 19.43 6.03 2.49
CA LEU A 195 19.59 6.28 1.05
C LEU A 195 20.99 6.82 0.75
N LYS A 196 21.77 6.07 -0.04
CA LYS A 196 23.14 6.40 -0.44
C LYS A 196 23.23 6.94 -1.85
N GLU A 197 22.45 6.38 -2.76
CA GLU A 197 22.50 6.68 -4.18
C GLU A 197 21.12 7.09 -4.71
N LEU A 198 21.09 8.22 -5.39
CA LEU A 198 19.89 8.74 -6.05
C LEU A 198 20.20 9.01 -7.52
N VAL A 199 19.41 8.41 -8.41
CA VAL A 199 19.41 8.73 -9.84
C VAL A 199 18.04 9.32 -10.20
N VAL A 200 18.04 10.50 -10.79
CA VAL A 200 16.85 11.14 -11.35
C VAL A 200 17.02 11.22 -12.86
N ASN A 201 16.24 10.45 -13.58
CA ASN A 201 16.36 10.33 -15.03
C ASN A 201 15.76 11.54 -15.76
N GLU A 202 16.18 11.70 -17.01
CA GLU A 202 15.66 12.71 -17.92
C GLU A 202 14.13 12.62 -18.03
N GLY A 203 13.45 13.77 -17.98
CA GLY A 203 12.01 13.88 -18.06
C GLY A 203 11.32 14.20 -16.73
N VAL A 204 12.03 14.11 -15.59
CA VAL A 204 11.53 14.66 -14.31
C VAL A 204 11.62 16.19 -14.38
N SER A 205 10.47 16.86 -14.27
CA SER A 205 10.37 18.32 -14.47
C SER A 205 10.26 19.10 -13.15
N SER A 206 9.91 18.45 -12.04
CA SER A 206 9.84 19.12 -10.74
C SER A 206 10.19 18.20 -9.56
N ILE A 207 10.93 18.77 -8.61
CA ILE A 207 11.25 18.17 -7.32
C ILE A 207 10.71 19.11 -6.25
N GLY A 208 9.81 18.60 -5.43
CA GLY A 208 9.13 19.34 -4.37
C GLY A 208 10.08 19.79 -3.25
N LYS A 209 9.60 20.73 -2.44
CA LYS A 209 10.33 21.24 -1.29
C LYS A 209 10.70 20.10 -0.37
N GLN A 210 11.96 20.06 0.09
CA GLN A 210 12.48 19.08 1.03
C GLN A 210 12.31 17.60 0.59
N ALA A 211 12.12 17.32 -0.71
CA ALA A 211 11.85 15.99 -1.22
C ALA A 211 12.84 14.90 -0.74
N PHE A 212 14.12 15.27 -0.51
CA PHE A 212 15.18 14.38 -0.02
C PHE A 212 15.85 14.90 1.27
N ALA A 213 15.18 15.80 2.00
CA ALA A 213 15.73 16.33 3.26
C ALA A 213 15.91 15.19 4.28
N GLY A 214 16.98 15.23 5.07
CA GLY A 214 17.25 14.21 6.09
C GLY A 214 17.71 12.85 5.55
N CYS A 215 18.04 12.72 4.27
CA CYS A 215 18.73 11.54 3.71
C CYS A 215 20.21 11.57 4.15
N LYS A 216 20.48 11.22 5.41
CA LYS A 216 21.79 11.45 6.07
C LYS A 216 22.94 10.67 5.45
N SER A 217 22.66 9.53 4.81
CA SER A 217 23.67 8.68 4.17
C SER A 217 23.87 8.96 2.68
N LEU A 218 23.25 10.02 2.13
CA LEU A 218 23.28 10.28 0.69
C LEU A 218 24.68 10.72 0.27
N GLU A 219 25.32 9.89 -0.54
CA GLU A 219 26.69 10.05 -1.04
C GLU A 219 26.70 10.57 -2.48
N THR A 220 25.79 10.10 -3.31
CA THR A 220 25.74 10.43 -4.73
C THR A 220 24.33 10.79 -5.21
N ILE A 221 24.27 11.86 -6.01
CA ILE A 221 23.08 12.26 -6.74
C ILE A 221 23.45 12.42 -8.22
N THR A 222 22.79 11.66 -9.08
CA THR A 222 22.92 11.83 -10.54
C THR A 222 21.63 12.42 -11.09
N LEU A 223 21.74 13.59 -11.70
CA LEU A 223 20.64 14.26 -12.38
C LEU A 223 20.90 14.24 -13.87
N HIS A 224 20.07 13.52 -14.63
CA HIS A 224 20.16 13.56 -16.09
C HIS A 224 19.44 14.80 -16.61
N LYS A 225 20.06 15.48 -17.60
CA LYS A 225 19.48 16.70 -18.20
C LYS A 225 18.24 16.34 -19.02
N SER A 226 17.20 17.14 -18.88
CA SER A 226 16.04 17.20 -19.78
C SER A 226 16.37 18.05 -21.01
#